data_c9160e8268cbd75c0b318453029cfe56
#
_entry.id   c9160e8268cbd75c0b318453029cfe56
#
_cell.length_a   1.000
_cell.length_b   1.000
_cell.length_c   1.000
_cell.angle_alpha   90.00
_cell.angle_beta   90.00
_cell.angle_gamma   90.00
#
_symmetry.space_group_name_H-M   'P 1'
#
loop_
_entity.id
_entity.type
_entity.pdbx_description
1 polymer ?
#
loop_
_entity_poly.entity_id
_entity_poly.type
_entity_poly.pdbx_seq_one_letter_code
_entity_poly.pdbx_strand_id
1 'polypeptide(L)'
;MKKKSGIKYLRYRNLTQELAKYGYEYTPKKALFAYGMIVLVAAIFGLLYKLELPYIAAIGIIGLVFSPMVILQTMKGRYHTTMFSLANNYMEQFLYSFKRNKTVLNALLETATIFDEGIFHEVLERAIEHIQYTTDSEDPEREALDIVGEFFHC
;
A
#
# COMPACT_ATOMS: atom_id res chain seq x y z
N MET A 1 -21.71 -4.97 -0.53
CA MET A 1 -20.57 -4.74 0.37
C MET A 1 -20.89 -5.26 1.76
N LYS A 2 -20.30 -6.40 2.22
CA LYS A 2 -20.48 -6.92 3.59
C LYS A 2 -19.64 -6.07 4.53
N LYS A 3 -20.29 -5.30 5.41
CA LYS A 3 -19.69 -4.54 6.51
C LYS A 3 -19.01 -5.54 7.47
N LYS A 4 -17.73 -5.84 7.23
CA LYS A 4 -16.93 -6.71 8.13
C LYS A 4 -16.81 -5.98 9.47
N SER A 5 -17.42 -6.58 10.51
CA SER A 5 -17.44 -6.07 11.89
C SER A 5 -16.04 -5.70 12.36
N GLY A 6 -15.84 -4.45 12.83
CA GLY A 6 -14.54 -3.92 13.30
C GLY A 6 -13.91 -4.73 14.45
N ILE A 7 -14.71 -5.49 15.17
CA ILE A 7 -14.31 -6.39 16.27
C ILE A 7 -13.32 -7.48 15.81
N LYS A 8 -13.34 -7.88 14.54
CA LYS A 8 -12.45 -8.91 14.00
C LYS A 8 -10.99 -8.47 13.93
N TYR A 9 -10.73 -7.17 13.92
CA TYR A 9 -9.38 -6.58 13.82
C TYR A 9 -8.72 -6.29 15.18
N LEU A 10 -9.46 -6.45 16.28
CA LEU A 10 -8.91 -6.36 17.64
C LEU A 10 -7.88 -7.46 17.93
N ARG A 11 -7.90 -8.55 17.18
CA ARG A 11 -6.93 -9.63 17.35
C ARG A 11 -5.67 -9.31 16.51
N TYR A 12 -4.53 -9.10 17.17
CA TYR A 12 -3.23 -8.80 16.57
C TYR A 12 -2.92 -9.65 15.31
N ARG A 13 -3.18 -10.95 15.35
CA ARG A 13 -2.94 -11.88 14.23
C ARG A 13 -3.77 -11.55 13.00
N ASN A 14 -5.00 -11.11 13.16
CA ASN A 14 -5.87 -10.73 12.02
C ASN A 14 -5.43 -9.40 11.41
N LEU A 15 -5.00 -8.45 12.27
CA LEU A 15 -4.46 -7.17 11.83
C LEU A 15 -3.17 -7.36 11.01
N THR A 16 -2.26 -8.21 11.51
CA THR A 16 -0.99 -8.51 10.83
C THR A 16 -1.22 -9.18 9.47
N GLN A 17 -2.17 -10.12 9.38
CA GLN A 17 -2.51 -10.78 8.11
C GLN A 17 -3.14 -9.82 7.09
N GLU A 18 -3.99 -8.90 7.53
CA GLU A 18 -4.56 -7.89 6.62
C GLU A 18 -3.50 -6.87 6.16
N LEU A 19 -2.59 -6.45 7.06
CA LEU A 19 -1.52 -5.51 6.72
C LEU A 19 -0.46 -6.15 5.81
N ALA A 20 -0.20 -7.45 5.96
CA ALA A 20 0.70 -8.19 5.07
C ALA A 20 0.22 -8.20 3.61
N LYS A 21 -1.11 -8.15 3.36
CA LYS A 21 -1.68 -8.03 2.01
C LYS A 21 -1.30 -6.71 1.31
N TYR A 22 -0.96 -5.70 2.09
CA TYR A 22 -0.52 -4.38 1.61
C TYR A 22 1.00 -4.21 1.65
N GLY A 23 1.75 -5.31 1.82
CA GLY A 23 3.22 -5.30 1.86
C GLY A 23 3.83 -4.71 3.14
N TYR A 24 3.02 -4.50 4.20
CA TYR A 24 3.51 -3.96 5.47
C TYR A 24 3.83 -5.05 6.48
N GLU A 25 5.08 -5.17 6.86
CA GLU A 25 5.51 -5.97 8.00
C GLU A 25 5.18 -5.24 9.31
N TYR A 26 4.04 -5.61 9.91
CA TYR A 26 3.64 -5.09 11.22
C TYR A 26 4.27 -5.91 12.33
N THR A 27 5.47 -5.51 12.73
CA THR A 27 6.23 -6.15 13.82
C THR A 27 5.63 -5.81 15.19
N PRO A 28 5.73 -6.72 16.19
CA PRO A 28 5.24 -6.45 17.55
C PRO A 28 5.87 -5.21 18.18
N LYS A 29 7.11 -4.85 17.80
CA LYS A 29 7.77 -3.62 18.26
C LYS A 29 7.04 -2.36 17.76
N LYS A 30 6.60 -2.34 16.50
CA LYS A 30 5.81 -1.22 15.92
C LYS A 30 4.44 -1.12 16.59
N ALA A 31 3.81 -2.26 16.92
CA ALA A 31 2.56 -2.31 17.67
C ALA A 31 2.72 -1.71 19.08
N LEU A 32 3.74 -2.15 19.82
CA LEU A 32 4.02 -1.65 21.16
C LEU A 32 4.27 -0.15 21.17
N PHE A 33 5.03 0.35 20.19
CA PHE A 33 5.27 1.79 20.04
C PHE A 33 3.98 2.57 19.77
N ALA A 34 3.12 2.08 18.88
CA ALA A 34 1.84 2.73 18.57
C ALA A 34 0.91 2.78 19.80
N TYR A 35 0.80 1.68 20.55
CA TYR A 35 0.02 1.63 21.78
C TYR A 35 0.61 2.53 22.87
N GLY A 36 1.93 2.55 23.02
CA GLY A 36 2.62 3.44 23.96
C GLY A 36 2.36 4.92 23.67
N MET A 37 2.35 5.31 22.39
CA MET A 37 2.03 6.68 21.97
C MET A 37 0.58 7.06 22.32
N ILE A 38 -0.38 6.16 22.19
CA ILE A 38 -1.79 6.42 22.55
C ILE A 38 -1.93 6.66 24.05
N VAL A 39 -1.29 5.83 24.86
CA VAL A 39 -1.30 6.00 26.33
C VAL A 39 -0.63 7.31 26.73
N LEU A 40 0.48 7.66 26.11
CA LEU A 40 1.19 8.92 26.37
C LEU A 40 0.34 10.14 26.00
N VAL A 41 -0.33 10.12 24.85
CA VAL A 41 -1.24 11.20 24.44
C VAL A 41 -2.41 11.31 25.41
N ALA A 42 -3.02 10.20 25.83
CA ALA A 42 -4.09 10.19 26.82
C ALA A 42 -3.64 10.79 28.17
N ALA A 43 -2.42 10.47 28.62
CA ALA A 43 -1.85 11.01 29.84
C ALA A 43 -1.60 12.53 29.74
N ILE A 44 -1.04 13.00 28.62
CA ILE A 44 -0.82 14.45 28.39
C ILE A 44 -2.14 15.20 28.40
N PHE A 45 -3.16 14.71 27.69
CA PHE A 45 -4.50 15.30 27.72
C PHE A 45 -5.10 15.32 29.12
N GLY A 46 -4.97 14.23 29.87
CA GLY A 46 -5.44 14.13 31.23
C GLY A 46 -4.80 15.16 32.17
N LEU A 47 -3.49 15.37 32.03
CA LEU A 47 -2.75 16.39 32.82
C LEU A 47 -3.15 17.81 32.41
N LEU A 48 -3.28 18.09 31.12
CA LEU A 48 -3.68 19.43 30.63
C LEU A 48 -5.07 19.86 31.13
N TYR A 49 -6.01 18.93 31.13
CA TYR A 49 -7.39 19.21 31.55
C TYR A 49 -7.66 18.93 33.03
N LYS A 50 -6.61 18.56 33.80
CA LYS A 50 -6.72 18.19 35.23
C LYS A 50 -7.80 17.15 35.50
N LEU A 51 -7.91 16.17 34.59
CA LEU A 51 -8.88 15.08 34.71
C LEU A 51 -8.49 14.14 35.84
N GLU A 52 -9.49 13.61 36.55
CA GLU A 52 -9.28 12.57 37.54
C GLU A 52 -8.82 11.26 36.85
N LEU A 53 -8.03 10.47 37.57
CA LEU A 53 -7.41 9.23 37.08
C LEU A 53 -8.39 8.27 36.33
N PRO A 54 -9.64 8.06 36.80
CA PRO A 54 -10.59 7.18 36.11
C PRO A 54 -10.97 7.67 34.71
N TYR A 55 -11.03 8.99 34.48
CA TYR A 55 -11.34 9.53 33.15
C TYR A 55 -10.16 9.36 32.18
N ILE A 56 -8.92 9.52 32.67
CA ILE A 56 -7.71 9.27 31.86
C ILE A 56 -7.65 7.78 31.46
N ALA A 57 -7.94 6.87 32.40
CA ALA A 57 -7.98 5.45 32.13
C ALA A 57 -9.07 5.10 31.11
N ALA A 58 -10.26 5.67 31.20
CA ALA A 58 -11.35 5.45 30.26
C ALA A 58 -10.97 5.91 28.82
N ILE A 59 -10.38 7.10 28.68
CA ILE A 59 -9.91 7.63 27.39
C ILE A 59 -8.82 6.72 26.82
N GLY A 60 -7.87 6.26 27.63
CA GLY A 60 -6.82 5.33 27.22
C GLY A 60 -7.37 4.00 26.71
N ILE A 61 -8.34 3.41 27.40
CA ILE A 61 -8.98 2.14 26.99
C ILE A 61 -9.73 2.32 25.67
N ILE A 62 -10.50 3.40 25.51
CA ILE A 62 -11.21 3.71 24.27
C ILE A 62 -10.21 3.85 23.13
N GLY A 63 -9.13 4.62 23.33
CA GLY A 63 -8.06 4.79 22.33
C GLY A 63 -7.41 3.46 21.92
N LEU A 64 -7.12 2.57 22.87
CA LEU A 64 -6.55 1.25 22.60
C LEU A 64 -7.49 0.36 21.79
N VAL A 65 -8.80 0.39 22.06
CA VAL A 65 -9.81 -0.39 21.32
C VAL A 65 -9.96 0.10 19.88
N PHE A 66 -9.91 1.40 19.64
CA PHE A 66 -10.04 1.97 18.29
C PHE A 66 -8.73 2.01 17.49
N SER A 67 -7.58 1.89 18.17
CA SER A 67 -6.25 1.93 17.56
C SER A 67 -6.08 1.01 16.35
N PRO A 68 -6.42 -0.30 16.38
CA PRO A 68 -6.20 -1.18 15.25
C PRO A 68 -7.01 -0.77 14.01
N MET A 69 -8.18 -0.17 14.22
CA MET A 69 -9.00 0.31 13.11
C MET A 69 -8.37 1.55 12.44
N VAL A 70 -7.84 2.47 13.23
CA VAL A 70 -7.16 3.69 12.73
C VAL A 70 -5.88 3.31 11.99
N ILE A 71 -5.06 2.40 12.56
CA ILE A 71 -3.84 1.90 11.93
C ILE A 71 -4.17 1.29 10.56
N LEU A 72 -5.18 0.42 10.49
CA LEU A 72 -5.57 -0.23 9.24
C LEU A 72 -6.01 0.79 8.17
N GLN A 73 -6.83 1.77 8.55
CA GLN A 73 -7.29 2.81 7.63
C GLN A 73 -6.15 3.69 7.13
N THR A 74 -5.24 4.09 8.01
CA THR A 74 -4.07 4.90 7.66
C THR A 74 -3.14 4.15 6.70
N MET A 75 -2.88 2.86 6.97
CA MET A 75 -2.02 2.04 6.11
C MET A 75 -2.66 1.79 4.74
N LYS A 76 -3.97 1.53 4.68
CA LYS A 76 -4.71 1.45 3.41
C LYS A 76 -4.61 2.75 2.61
N GLY A 77 -4.84 3.88 3.27
CA GLY A 77 -4.72 5.19 2.62
C GLY A 77 -3.33 5.42 2.03
N ARG A 78 -2.28 5.12 2.80
CA ARG A 78 -0.89 5.22 2.32
C ARG A 78 -0.62 4.31 1.14
N TYR A 79 -1.07 3.05 1.19
CA TYR A 79 -0.92 2.10 0.09
C TYR A 79 -1.56 2.64 -1.20
N HIS A 80 -2.83 3.08 -1.14
CA HIS A 80 -3.50 3.65 -2.30
C HIS A 80 -2.79 4.91 -2.83
N THR A 81 -2.32 5.80 -1.95
CA THR A 81 -1.57 6.99 -2.36
C THR A 81 -0.25 6.61 -3.04
N THR A 82 0.48 5.64 -2.49
CA THR A 82 1.74 5.16 -3.07
C THR A 82 1.51 4.49 -4.43
N MET A 83 0.48 3.63 -4.54
CA MET A 83 0.13 2.98 -5.80
C MET A 83 -0.32 3.99 -6.86
N PHE A 84 -1.12 4.99 -6.47
CA PHE A 84 -1.54 6.06 -7.37
C PHE A 84 -0.34 6.91 -7.85
N SER A 85 0.58 7.24 -6.95
CA SER A 85 1.80 7.96 -7.31
C SER A 85 2.69 7.15 -8.24
N LEU A 86 2.84 5.84 -7.97
CA LEU A 86 3.60 4.92 -8.82
C LEU A 86 2.97 4.84 -10.23
N ALA A 87 1.65 4.68 -10.31
CA ALA A 87 0.92 4.63 -11.58
C ALA A 87 1.11 5.92 -12.39
N ASN A 88 0.97 7.09 -11.75
CA ASN A 88 1.18 8.38 -12.40
C ASN A 88 2.61 8.52 -12.93
N ASN A 89 3.61 8.22 -12.10
CA ASN A 89 5.01 8.29 -12.51
C ASN A 89 5.31 7.33 -13.67
N TYR A 90 4.77 6.11 -13.61
CA TYR A 90 4.89 5.15 -14.71
C TYR A 90 4.27 5.69 -15.99
N MET A 91 3.02 6.16 -15.94
CA MET A 91 2.32 6.68 -17.12
C MET A 91 3.06 7.86 -17.74
N GLU A 92 3.59 8.78 -16.94
CA GLU A 92 4.37 9.92 -17.41
C GLU A 92 5.65 9.46 -18.12
N GLN A 93 6.43 8.59 -17.49
CA GLN A 93 7.69 8.09 -18.05
C GLN A 93 7.43 7.24 -19.30
N PHE A 94 6.45 6.35 -19.26
CA PHE A 94 6.07 5.53 -20.41
C PHE A 94 5.63 6.37 -21.60
N LEU A 95 4.76 7.37 -21.40
CA LEU A 95 4.31 8.25 -22.46
C LEU A 95 5.46 9.10 -23.05
N TYR A 96 6.37 9.56 -22.20
CA TYR A 96 7.55 10.27 -22.64
C TYR A 96 8.45 9.39 -23.52
N SER A 97 8.75 8.18 -23.05
CA SER A 97 9.54 7.19 -23.77
C SER A 97 8.87 6.73 -25.05
N PHE A 98 7.55 6.53 -25.05
CA PHE A 98 6.78 6.15 -26.21
C PHE A 98 6.78 7.25 -27.29
N LYS A 99 6.62 8.53 -26.91
CA LYS A 99 6.71 9.66 -27.84
C LYS A 99 8.07 9.74 -28.55
N ARG A 100 9.13 9.35 -27.83
CA ARG A 100 10.50 9.35 -28.36
C ARG A 100 10.77 8.15 -29.25
N ASN A 101 10.42 6.96 -28.82
CA ASN A 101 10.78 5.69 -29.46
C ASN A 101 9.71 5.17 -30.43
N LYS A 102 8.45 5.60 -30.28
CA LYS A 102 7.28 5.21 -31.10
C LYS A 102 6.97 3.71 -31.13
N THR A 103 7.57 2.91 -30.27
CA THR A 103 7.30 1.47 -30.11
C THR A 103 7.06 1.16 -28.63
N VAL A 104 6.09 0.30 -28.36
CA VAL A 104 5.72 -0.09 -26.99
C VAL A 104 6.88 -0.81 -26.31
N LEU A 105 7.54 -1.72 -27.01
CA LEU A 105 8.66 -2.49 -26.47
C LEU A 105 9.80 -1.58 -25.99
N ASN A 106 10.24 -0.63 -26.82
CA ASN A 106 11.33 0.27 -26.46
C ASN A 106 10.92 1.23 -25.33
N ALA A 107 9.64 1.63 -25.30
CA ALA A 107 9.13 2.47 -24.22
C ALA A 107 9.11 1.71 -22.89
N LEU A 108 8.71 0.43 -22.90
CA LEU A 108 8.75 -0.43 -21.70
C LEU A 108 10.18 -0.68 -21.23
N LEU A 109 11.09 -1.01 -22.14
CA LEU A 109 12.52 -1.23 -21.83
C LEU A 109 13.13 0.00 -21.15
N GLU A 110 12.89 1.18 -21.70
CA GLU A 110 13.40 2.42 -21.12
C GLU A 110 12.74 2.74 -19.78
N THR A 111 11.45 2.52 -19.66
CA THR A 111 10.73 2.72 -18.39
C THR A 111 11.21 1.74 -17.32
N ALA A 112 11.50 0.48 -17.68
CA ALA A 112 12.04 -0.51 -16.77
C ALA A 112 13.40 -0.11 -16.17
N THR A 113 14.22 0.64 -16.90
CA THR A 113 15.49 1.16 -16.35
C THR A 113 15.31 2.25 -15.29
N ILE A 114 14.17 2.91 -15.27
CA ILE A 114 13.84 3.95 -14.28
C ILE A 114 13.24 3.30 -13.01
N PHE A 115 12.48 2.23 -13.19
CA PHE A 115 11.87 1.44 -12.10
C PHE A 115 12.66 0.13 -11.93
N ASP A 116 13.95 0.25 -11.59
CA ASP A 116 14.92 -0.85 -11.54
C ASP A 116 14.81 -1.73 -10.28
N GLU A 117 13.97 -1.38 -9.31
CA GLU A 117 13.82 -2.12 -8.06
C GLU A 117 12.35 -2.40 -7.70
N GLY A 118 12.13 -3.55 -7.04
CA GLY A 118 10.85 -3.91 -6.42
C GLY A 118 9.90 -4.70 -7.32
N ILE A 119 8.73 -5.01 -6.77
CA ILE A 119 7.72 -5.88 -7.42
C ILE A 119 7.25 -5.31 -8.76
N PHE A 120 7.25 -3.98 -8.91
CA PHE A 120 6.82 -3.34 -10.15
C PHE A 120 7.82 -3.56 -11.28
N HIS A 121 9.12 -3.62 -10.99
CA HIS A 121 10.15 -3.99 -11.97
C HIS A 121 9.91 -5.38 -12.55
N GLU A 122 9.62 -6.37 -11.69
CA GLU A 122 9.30 -7.74 -12.13
C GLU A 122 8.06 -7.79 -13.04
N VAL A 123 7.10 -6.89 -12.84
CA VAL A 123 5.91 -6.78 -13.70
C VAL A 123 6.28 -6.21 -15.06
N LEU A 124 7.15 -5.19 -15.10
CA LEU A 124 7.63 -4.61 -16.35
C LEU A 124 8.48 -5.62 -17.14
N GLU A 125 9.38 -6.36 -16.47
CA GLU A 125 10.16 -7.42 -17.11
C GLU A 125 9.25 -8.49 -17.74
N ARG A 126 8.22 -8.92 -17.01
CA ARG A 126 7.23 -9.88 -17.52
C ARG A 126 6.47 -9.37 -18.73
N ALA A 127 6.10 -8.10 -18.75
CA ALA A 127 5.45 -7.46 -19.89
C ALA A 127 6.40 -7.37 -21.11
N ILE A 128 7.68 -7.06 -20.89
CA ILE A 128 8.71 -7.03 -21.92
C ILE A 128 8.95 -8.44 -22.51
N GLU A 129 9.11 -9.43 -21.64
CA GLU A 129 9.27 -10.83 -22.05
C GLU A 129 8.07 -11.31 -22.86
N HIS A 130 6.85 -10.91 -22.47
CA HIS A 130 5.64 -11.27 -23.22
C HIS A 130 5.71 -10.79 -24.67
N ILE A 131 6.10 -9.53 -24.92
CA ILE A 131 6.25 -9.01 -26.30
C ILE A 131 7.36 -9.75 -27.07
N GLN A 132 8.48 -10.08 -26.41
CA GLN A 132 9.65 -10.66 -27.06
C GLN A 132 9.47 -12.14 -27.44
N TYR A 133 8.76 -12.91 -26.62
CA TYR A 133 8.69 -14.37 -26.75
C TYR A 133 7.33 -14.91 -27.17
N THR A 134 6.27 -14.10 -27.16
CA THR A 134 4.93 -14.55 -27.58
C THR A 134 4.79 -14.41 -29.08
N THR A 135 4.79 -15.57 -29.78
CA THR A 135 4.65 -15.65 -31.24
C THR A 135 3.20 -15.88 -31.69
N ASP A 136 2.33 -16.34 -30.77
CA ASP A 136 0.96 -16.81 -31.07
C ASP A 136 -0.15 -15.78 -30.74
N SER A 137 0.21 -14.58 -30.28
CA SER A 137 -0.77 -13.54 -29.94
C SER A 137 -1.05 -12.63 -31.13
N GLU A 138 -2.31 -12.24 -31.31
CA GLU A 138 -2.72 -11.26 -32.33
C GLU A 138 -2.20 -9.84 -32.01
N ASP A 139 -2.06 -9.50 -30.70
CA ASP A 139 -1.61 -8.17 -30.26
C ASP A 139 -0.77 -8.27 -28.97
N PRO A 140 0.49 -8.70 -29.05
CA PRO A 140 1.35 -8.90 -27.89
C PRO A 140 1.64 -7.59 -27.14
N GLU A 141 1.62 -6.46 -27.81
CA GLU A 141 1.86 -5.16 -27.20
C GLU A 141 0.70 -4.75 -26.28
N ARG A 142 -0.53 -5.02 -26.69
CA ARG A 142 -1.72 -4.77 -25.88
C ARG A 142 -1.76 -5.67 -24.65
N GLU A 143 -1.50 -6.97 -24.84
CA GLU A 143 -1.47 -7.91 -23.73
C GLU A 143 -0.40 -7.57 -22.69
N ALA A 144 0.76 -7.11 -23.13
CA ALA A 144 1.81 -6.64 -22.25
C ALA A 144 1.38 -5.40 -21.44
N LEU A 145 0.67 -4.46 -22.06
CA LEU A 145 0.11 -3.31 -21.35
C LEU A 145 -0.99 -3.71 -20.37
N ASP A 146 -1.78 -4.73 -20.69
CA ASP A 146 -2.80 -5.28 -19.78
C ASP A 146 -2.13 -5.92 -18.55
N ILE A 147 -1.01 -6.64 -18.69
CA ILE A 147 -0.22 -7.17 -17.55
C ILE A 147 0.20 -6.05 -16.60
N VAL A 148 0.68 -4.93 -17.13
CA VAL A 148 1.04 -3.77 -16.31
C VAL A 148 -0.20 -3.13 -15.68
N GLY A 149 -1.30 -3.05 -16.43
CA GLY A 149 -2.58 -2.51 -15.96
C GLY A 149 -3.17 -3.30 -14.80
N GLU A 150 -3.11 -4.63 -14.85
CA GLU A 150 -3.59 -5.51 -13.79
C GLU A 150 -2.87 -5.28 -12.45
N PHE A 151 -1.60 -4.92 -12.47
CA PHE A 151 -0.84 -4.59 -11.26
C PHE A 151 -1.45 -3.41 -10.49
N PHE A 152 -2.02 -2.42 -11.18
CA PHE A 152 -2.67 -1.26 -10.57
C PHE A 152 -4.16 -1.48 -10.27
N HIS A 153 -4.75 -2.58 -10.74
CA HIS A 153 -6.13 -2.99 -10.49
C HIS A 153 -6.23 -3.73 -9.13
N CYS A 154 -6.11 -2.99 -8.01
CA CYS A 154 -6.30 -3.51 -6.66
C CYS A 154 -7.63 -3.09 -6.05
#